data_8de65c5402a56478f8a753511348cc25
#
_entry.id   8de65c5402a56478f8a753511348cc25
#
_cell.length_a   1.000
_cell.length_b   1.000
_cell.length_c   1.000
_cell.angle_alpha   90.00
_cell.angle_beta   90.00
_cell.angle_gamma   90.00
#
_symmetry.space_group_name_H-M   'P 1'
#
loop_
_entity.id
_entity.type
_entity.pdbx_description
1 polymer ?
#
loop_
_entity_poly.entity_id
_entity_poly.type
_entity_poly.pdbx_seq_one_letter_code
_entity_poly.pdbx_strand_id
1 'polypeptide(L)'
;MRHTLFLILIWMPLLICATDKNVNITIKLSTELSQTEQWIYASGYIGANEYAILDSVKVSKGDIKKKLSFDISQGMSIYILCAEKGPVNLFFDIEPNTNCEIEIDENMDGRYPHPMKGNDMFNEFLTFYNKILYTGKKSEDQSLPEDSI
;
A
#
# COMPACT_ATOMS: atom_id res chain seq x y z
N MET A 1 8.91 0.22 -61.26
CA MET A 1 9.54 -0.12 -59.95
C MET A 1 9.40 1.03 -58.97
N ARG A 2 8.19 1.36 -58.46
CA ARG A 2 7.95 2.50 -57.58
C ARG A 2 6.91 2.30 -56.50
N HIS A 3 6.46 1.07 -56.29
CA HIS A 3 5.37 0.76 -55.33
C HIS A 3 5.76 -0.13 -54.15
N THR A 4 7.04 -0.51 -53.98
CA THR A 4 7.48 -1.46 -52.97
C THR A 4 8.03 -0.77 -51.70
N LEU A 5 8.10 0.55 -51.67
CA LEU A 5 8.69 1.28 -50.52
C LEU A 5 7.66 1.76 -49.49
N PHE A 6 6.37 1.64 -49.78
CA PHE A 6 5.31 2.17 -48.90
C PHE A 6 4.74 1.16 -47.89
N LEU A 7 5.11 -0.10 -48.01
CA LEU A 7 4.55 -1.18 -47.14
C LEU A 7 5.39 -1.53 -45.92
N ILE A 8 6.59 -0.97 -45.80
CA ILE A 8 7.49 -1.28 -44.66
C ILE A 8 7.24 -0.37 -43.46
N LEU A 9 6.54 0.75 -43.63
CA LEU A 9 6.29 1.73 -42.55
C LEU A 9 5.07 1.41 -41.66
N ILE A 10 4.26 0.41 -42.00
CA ILE A 10 3.02 0.06 -41.26
C ILE A 10 3.26 -1.02 -40.21
N TRP A 11 4.43 -1.64 -40.18
CA TRP A 11 4.77 -2.71 -39.23
C TRP A 11 5.87 -2.31 -38.24
N MET A 12 5.97 -1.03 -37.88
CA MET A 12 6.61 -0.71 -36.60
C MET A 12 5.61 -1.10 -35.51
N PRO A 13 5.84 -2.18 -34.74
CA PRO A 13 5.09 -2.35 -33.52
C PRO A 13 5.35 -1.08 -32.72
N LEU A 14 4.31 -0.36 -32.35
CA LEU A 14 4.34 0.56 -31.24
C LEU A 14 4.77 -0.30 -30.04
N LEU A 15 6.09 -0.38 -29.83
CA LEU A 15 6.66 -0.72 -28.54
C LEU A 15 6.17 0.39 -27.62
N ILE A 16 4.93 0.24 -27.15
CA ILE A 16 4.48 0.89 -25.94
C ILE A 16 5.43 0.31 -24.90
N CYS A 17 6.54 0.99 -24.64
CA CYS A 17 7.29 0.79 -23.42
C CYS A 17 6.29 1.04 -22.31
N ALA A 18 5.70 -0.03 -21.79
CA ALA A 18 5.06 0.01 -20.51
C ALA A 18 6.18 0.45 -19.55
N THR A 19 6.22 1.73 -19.22
CA THR A 19 7.14 2.23 -18.20
C THR A 19 6.77 1.49 -16.94
N ASP A 20 7.68 0.67 -16.45
CA ASP A 20 7.47 -0.01 -15.17
C ASP A 20 7.23 1.06 -14.13
N LYS A 21 6.10 0.94 -13.44
CA LYS A 21 5.75 1.83 -12.34
C LYS A 21 6.79 1.73 -11.23
N ASN A 22 7.15 2.87 -10.64
CA ASN A 22 8.23 2.89 -9.66
C ASN A 22 7.79 2.42 -8.26
N VAL A 23 6.50 2.24 -8.03
CA VAL A 23 5.97 1.61 -6.81
C VAL A 23 5.12 0.42 -7.18
N ASN A 24 5.37 -0.70 -6.53
CA ASN A 24 4.62 -1.93 -6.70
C ASN A 24 4.27 -2.52 -5.33
N ILE A 25 2.98 -2.66 -5.06
CA ILE A 25 2.46 -3.21 -3.81
C ILE A 25 1.73 -4.49 -4.13
N THR A 26 2.25 -5.60 -3.66
CA THR A 26 1.55 -6.88 -3.72
C THR A 26 0.70 -7.03 -2.47
N ILE A 27 -0.60 -7.22 -2.67
CA ILE A 27 -1.58 -7.41 -1.60
C ILE A 27 -1.96 -8.88 -1.58
N LYS A 28 -1.76 -9.53 -0.43
CA LYS A 28 -2.33 -10.84 -0.13
C LYS A 28 -3.60 -10.64 0.68
N LEU A 29 -4.65 -11.35 0.31
CA LEU A 29 -5.95 -11.29 0.95
C LEU A 29 -6.16 -12.53 1.80
N SER A 30 -6.74 -12.35 2.98
CA SER A 30 -7.26 -13.47 3.76
C SER A 30 -8.30 -14.27 2.97
N THR A 31 -8.58 -15.49 3.43
CA THR A 31 -9.59 -16.33 2.81
C THR A 31 -10.97 -15.65 2.80
N GLU A 32 -11.30 -14.92 3.85
CA GLU A 32 -12.59 -14.23 3.95
C GLU A 32 -12.71 -13.07 2.99
N LEU A 33 -11.71 -12.19 2.93
CA LEU A 33 -11.68 -11.07 1.98
C LEU A 33 -11.67 -11.53 0.52
N SER A 34 -11.06 -12.68 0.23
CA SER A 34 -11.02 -13.25 -1.11
C SER A 34 -12.36 -13.82 -1.60
N GLN A 35 -13.35 -14.01 -0.73
CA GLN A 35 -14.69 -14.51 -1.11
C GLN A 35 -15.63 -13.40 -1.55
N THR A 36 -15.27 -12.14 -1.40
CA THR A 36 -16.13 -10.98 -1.72
C THR A 36 -15.56 -10.21 -2.90
N GLU A 37 -16.39 -9.90 -3.88
CA GLU A 37 -16.01 -8.95 -4.93
C GLU A 37 -15.93 -7.55 -4.34
N GLN A 38 -14.78 -6.89 -4.52
CA GLN A 38 -14.54 -5.57 -3.97
C GLN A 38 -13.48 -4.81 -4.75
N TRP A 39 -13.36 -3.52 -4.47
CA TRP A 39 -12.27 -2.71 -4.97
C TRP A 39 -11.26 -2.45 -3.86
N ILE A 40 -9.98 -2.48 -4.22
CA ILE A 40 -8.88 -2.02 -3.37
C ILE A 40 -8.27 -0.79 -4.05
N TYR A 41 -8.08 0.25 -3.27
CA TYR A 41 -7.53 1.53 -3.73
C TYR A 41 -6.23 1.83 -3.00
N ALA A 42 -5.22 2.30 -3.74
CA ALA A 42 -4.10 3.05 -3.16
C ALA A 42 -4.39 4.54 -3.36
N SER A 43 -4.31 5.32 -2.30
CA SER A 43 -4.59 6.75 -2.33
C SER A 43 -3.66 7.52 -1.41
N GLY A 44 -3.48 8.81 -1.64
CA GLY A 44 -2.61 9.65 -0.84
C GLY A 44 -2.69 11.11 -1.22
N TYR A 45 -1.91 11.94 -0.51
CA TYR A 45 -1.82 13.37 -0.80
C TYR A 45 -0.68 13.61 -1.80
N ILE A 46 -1.01 14.05 -3.02
CA ILE A 46 -0.05 14.39 -4.08
C ILE A 46 0.43 15.85 -4.04
N GLY A 47 -0.03 16.60 -3.06
CA GLY A 47 0.32 18.00 -2.81
C GLY A 47 -0.17 18.43 -1.44
N ALA A 48 -0.06 19.70 -1.12
CA ALA A 48 -0.39 20.18 0.22
C ALA A 48 -1.86 19.92 0.65
N ASN A 49 -2.78 19.84 -0.32
CA ASN A 49 -4.22 19.64 -0.04
C ASN A 49 -4.93 18.78 -1.10
N GLU A 50 -4.20 18.14 -1.99
CA GLU A 50 -4.79 17.33 -3.07
C GLU A 50 -4.69 15.84 -2.75
N TYR A 51 -5.84 15.25 -2.44
CA TYR A 51 -5.97 13.81 -2.20
C TYR A 51 -6.36 13.11 -3.49
N ALA A 52 -5.63 12.09 -3.88
CA ALA A 52 -5.85 11.38 -5.13
C ALA A 52 -5.83 9.85 -4.93
N ILE A 53 -6.56 9.17 -5.81
CA ILE A 53 -6.40 7.73 -6.01
C ILE A 53 -5.21 7.54 -6.94
N LEU A 54 -4.19 6.84 -6.46
CA LEU A 54 -2.95 6.55 -7.18
C LEU A 54 -3.12 5.34 -8.09
N ASP A 55 -3.83 4.33 -7.60
CA ASP A 55 -4.17 3.12 -8.36
C ASP A 55 -5.36 2.39 -7.69
N SER A 56 -5.99 1.51 -8.46
CA SER A 56 -7.08 0.68 -7.97
C SER A 56 -7.11 -0.67 -8.66
N VAL A 57 -7.54 -1.70 -7.94
CA VAL A 57 -7.69 -3.05 -8.49
C VAL A 57 -8.98 -3.70 -8.01
N LYS A 58 -9.69 -4.33 -8.93
CA LYS A 58 -10.86 -5.14 -8.59
C LYS A 58 -10.41 -6.52 -8.11
N VAL A 59 -10.94 -6.93 -6.96
CA VAL A 59 -10.85 -8.29 -6.43
C VAL A 59 -12.09 -9.05 -6.91
N SER A 60 -11.88 -10.18 -7.55
CA SER A 60 -12.92 -11.14 -7.89
C SER A 60 -12.93 -12.26 -6.87
N LYS A 61 -14.06 -12.95 -6.75
CA LYS A 61 -14.18 -14.09 -5.84
C LYS A 61 -13.11 -15.14 -6.10
N GLY A 62 -12.35 -15.51 -5.07
CA GLY A 62 -11.26 -16.47 -5.16
C GLY A 62 -9.88 -15.86 -5.42
N ASP A 63 -9.79 -14.57 -5.66
CA ASP A 63 -8.51 -13.88 -5.81
C ASP A 63 -7.81 -13.76 -4.45
N ILE A 64 -6.68 -14.41 -4.30
CA ILE A 64 -5.88 -14.39 -3.05
C ILE A 64 -4.73 -13.38 -3.10
N LYS A 65 -4.47 -12.80 -4.27
CA LYS A 65 -3.34 -11.89 -4.49
C LYS A 65 -3.67 -10.86 -5.56
N LYS A 66 -3.40 -9.61 -5.28
CA LYS A 66 -3.55 -8.49 -6.21
C LYS A 66 -2.31 -7.60 -6.18
N LYS A 67 -2.17 -6.78 -7.22
CA LYS A 67 -1.06 -5.83 -7.32
C LYS A 67 -1.60 -4.45 -7.62
N LEU A 68 -1.12 -3.47 -6.87
CA LEU A 68 -1.23 -2.05 -7.16
C LEU A 68 0.11 -1.54 -7.68
N SER A 69 0.08 -0.67 -8.69
CA SER A 69 1.30 -0.14 -9.31
C SER A 69 1.09 1.30 -9.76
N PHE A 70 1.90 2.22 -9.25
CA PHE A 70 1.78 3.66 -9.54
C PHE A 70 3.16 4.33 -9.50
N ASP A 71 3.20 5.61 -9.89
CA ASP A 71 4.41 6.42 -9.87
C ASP A 71 4.30 7.50 -8.81
N ILE A 72 5.39 7.70 -8.07
CA ILE A 72 5.58 8.84 -7.17
C ILE A 72 6.96 9.45 -7.43
N SER A 73 7.07 10.76 -7.26
CA SER A 73 8.33 11.49 -7.45
C SER A 73 9.16 11.62 -6.18
N GLN A 74 8.54 11.47 -5.03
CA GLN A 74 9.15 11.58 -3.71
C GLN A 74 8.40 10.68 -2.71
N GLY A 75 9.02 10.44 -1.56
CA GLY A 75 8.39 9.71 -0.47
C GLY A 75 7.08 10.35 -0.02
N MET A 76 6.07 9.55 0.24
CA MET A 76 4.75 10.00 0.67
C MET A 76 4.04 8.96 1.53
N SER A 77 3.09 9.44 2.30
CA SER A 77 2.17 8.58 3.03
C SER A 77 1.01 8.15 2.13
N ILE A 78 0.69 6.87 2.14
CA ILE A 78 -0.43 6.31 1.39
C ILE A 78 -1.40 5.55 2.28
N TYR A 79 -2.62 5.42 1.77
CA TYR A 79 -3.69 4.63 2.36
C TYR A 79 -4.09 3.51 1.42
N ILE A 80 -4.23 2.30 1.94
CA ILE A 80 -4.87 1.19 1.24
C ILE A 80 -6.26 1.02 1.81
N LEU A 81 -7.26 1.13 0.95
CA LEU A 81 -8.68 1.09 1.29
C LEU A 81 -9.33 -0.13 0.66
N CYS A 82 -10.00 -0.95 1.46
CA CYS A 82 -10.87 -2.03 0.97
C CYS A 82 -12.33 -1.63 1.17
N ALA A 83 -13.10 -1.49 0.08
CA ALA A 83 -14.35 -0.73 0.06
C ALA A 83 -15.58 -1.41 0.67
N GLU A 84 -15.66 -2.74 0.81
CA GLU A 84 -16.95 -3.38 1.06
C GLU A 84 -17.17 -4.03 2.44
N LYS A 85 -16.11 -4.33 3.20
CA LYS A 85 -16.26 -4.96 4.54
C LYS A 85 -15.92 -4.05 5.71
N GLY A 86 -16.06 -2.75 5.52
CA GLY A 86 -15.63 -1.75 6.47
C GLY A 86 -14.20 -1.32 6.15
N PRO A 87 -13.80 -0.13 6.60
CA PRO A 87 -12.57 0.47 6.16
C PRO A 87 -11.38 -0.29 6.74
N VAL A 88 -10.86 -1.26 6.03
CA VAL A 88 -9.46 -1.63 6.23
C VAL A 88 -8.68 -0.46 5.65
N ASN A 89 -8.38 0.50 6.49
CA ASN A 89 -7.55 1.66 6.16
C ASN A 89 -6.15 1.37 6.66
N LEU A 90 -5.29 0.85 5.79
CA LEU A 90 -3.89 0.72 6.13
C LEU A 90 -3.18 2.01 5.73
N PHE A 91 -2.42 2.54 6.65
CA PHE A 91 -1.62 3.75 6.45
C PHE A 91 -0.14 3.42 6.60
N PHE A 92 0.68 3.85 5.65
CA PHE A 92 2.13 3.69 5.71
C PHE A 92 2.86 4.66 4.77
N ASP A 93 4.13 4.90 5.08
CA ASP A 93 5.01 5.69 4.23
C ASP A 93 5.69 4.80 3.19
N ILE A 94 5.86 5.36 1.99
CA ILE A 94 6.44 4.67 0.85
C ILE A 94 7.38 5.61 0.09
N GLU A 95 8.48 5.04 -0.40
CA GLU A 95 9.48 5.74 -1.22
C GLU A 95 9.38 5.33 -2.70
N PRO A 96 9.84 6.16 -3.64
CA PRO A 96 10.02 5.74 -5.02
C PRO A 96 10.87 4.48 -5.13
N ASN A 97 10.58 3.66 -6.11
CA ASN A 97 11.23 2.36 -6.37
C ASN A 97 10.97 1.29 -5.29
N THR A 98 9.92 1.46 -4.49
CA THR A 98 9.50 0.44 -3.52
C THR A 98 8.77 -0.71 -4.21
N ASN A 99 9.16 -1.92 -3.84
CA ASN A 99 8.49 -3.16 -4.21
C ASN A 99 8.21 -3.95 -2.94
N CYS A 100 6.98 -3.91 -2.46
CA CYS A 100 6.61 -4.46 -1.16
C CYS A 100 5.40 -5.41 -1.23
N GLU A 101 5.23 -6.18 -0.17
CA GLU A 101 4.12 -7.10 0.00
C GLU A 101 3.47 -6.88 1.37
N ILE A 102 2.16 -6.82 1.39
CA ILE A 102 1.34 -6.72 2.59
C ILE A 102 0.26 -7.79 2.58
N GLU A 103 -0.03 -8.35 3.73
CA GLU A 103 -1.15 -9.25 3.96
C GLU A 103 -2.28 -8.48 4.64
N ILE A 104 -3.50 -8.62 4.11
CA ILE A 104 -4.68 -7.92 4.61
C ILE A 104 -5.71 -8.94 5.04
N ASP A 105 -6.21 -8.80 6.25
CA ASP A 105 -7.32 -9.57 6.78
C ASP A 105 -8.48 -8.67 7.27
N GLU A 106 -9.63 -9.26 7.50
CA GLU A 106 -10.87 -8.58 7.90
C GLU A 106 -10.83 -8.01 9.34
N ASN A 107 -9.85 -8.43 10.14
CA ASN A 107 -9.70 -8.02 11.54
C ASN A 107 -8.63 -6.94 11.69
N MET A 108 -7.98 -6.54 10.58
CA MET A 108 -6.94 -5.53 10.62
C MET A 108 -7.48 -4.20 11.09
N ASP A 109 -6.96 -3.71 12.21
CA ASP A 109 -7.25 -2.37 12.70
C ASP A 109 -6.32 -1.36 12.02
N GLY A 110 -6.87 -0.57 11.11
CA GLY A 110 -6.12 0.45 10.37
C GLY A 110 -5.52 1.57 11.23
N ARG A 111 -5.84 1.61 12.52
CA ARG A 111 -5.20 2.53 13.48
C ARG A 111 -3.80 2.09 13.89
N TYR A 112 -3.47 0.82 13.66
CA TYR A 112 -2.16 0.28 13.98
C TYR A 112 -1.40 -0.02 12.70
N PRO A 113 -0.19 0.52 12.56
CA PRO A 113 0.63 0.21 11.41
C PRO A 113 1.10 -1.25 11.44
N HIS A 114 1.05 -1.90 10.28
CA HIS A 114 1.43 -3.30 10.12
C HIS A 114 2.74 -3.42 9.33
N PRO A 115 3.63 -4.36 9.68
CA PRO A 115 4.88 -4.54 8.96
C PRO A 115 4.62 -5.00 7.52
N MET A 116 5.49 -4.56 6.61
CA MET A 116 5.40 -4.84 5.18
C MET A 116 6.71 -5.46 4.70
N LYS A 117 6.63 -6.59 4.04
CA LYS A 117 7.81 -7.20 3.43
C LYS A 117 8.32 -6.33 2.28
N GLY A 118 9.59 -5.96 2.31
CA GLY A 118 10.23 -5.12 1.28
C GLY A 118 10.06 -3.61 1.49
N ASN A 119 9.57 -3.17 2.63
CA ASN A 119 9.56 -1.76 3.05
C ASN A 119 10.33 -1.63 4.37
N ASP A 120 11.64 -1.75 4.28
CA ASP A 120 12.52 -1.82 5.45
C ASP A 120 12.51 -0.50 6.24
N MET A 121 12.49 0.64 5.56
CA MET A 121 12.41 1.95 6.20
C MET A 121 11.16 2.08 7.09
N PHE A 122 10.02 1.68 6.58
CA PHE A 122 8.77 1.71 7.34
C PHE A 122 8.80 0.71 8.51
N ASN A 123 9.37 -0.47 8.31
CA ASN A 123 9.49 -1.48 9.37
C ASN A 123 10.45 -1.03 10.50
N GLU A 124 11.52 -0.32 10.18
CA GLU A 124 12.41 0.31 11.17
C GLU A 124 11.66 1.37 11.98
N PHE A 125 10.87 2.23 11.31
CA PHE A 125 10.01 3.20 11.99
C PHE A 125 9.03 2.52 12.92
N LEU A 126 8.38 1.43 12.51
CA LEU A 126 7.47 0.65 13.35
C LEU A 126 8.15 0.09 14.59
N THR A 127 9.35 -0.43 14.42
CA THR A 127 10.14 -0.96 15.54
C THR A 127 10.43 0.13 16.59
N PHE A 128 10.81 1.31 16.12
CA PHE A 128 11.05 2.46 16.97
C PHE A 128 9.75 2.95 17.64
N TYR A 129 8.67 3.10 16.87
CA TYR A 129 7.36 3.53 17.37
C TYR A 129 6.81 2.60 18.45
N ASN A 130 6.85 1.30 18.23
CA ASN A 130 6.42 0.31 19.20
C ASN A 130 7.26 0.38 20.48
N LYS A 131 8.58 0.59 20.36
CA LYS A 131 9.45 0.74 21.53
C LYS A 131 9.05 1.94 22.39
N ILE A 132 8.72 3.09 21.78
CA ILE A 132 8.28 4.29 22.50
C ILE A 132 6.94 4.03 23.22
N LEU A 133 5.96 3.44 22.53
CA LEU A 133 4.65 3.15 23.13
C LEU A 133 4.74 2.21 24.31
N TYR A 134 5.58 1.17 24.23
CA TYR A 134 5.75 0.21 25.33
C TYR A 134 6.54 0.78 26.49
N THR A 135 7.53 1.64 26.24
CA THR A 135 8.27 2.31 27.34
C THR A 135 7.43 3.40 28.00
N GLY A 136 6.58 4.11 27.24
CA GLY A 136 5.64 5.10 27.80
C GLY A 136 4.61 4.45 28.75
N LYS A 137 4.03 3.33 28.40
CA LYS A 137 3.07 2.63 29.26
C LYS A 137 3.66 2.08 30.57
N LYS A 138 4.94 1.71 30.56
CA LYS A 138 5.61 1.28 31.81
C LYS A 138 5.86 2.41 32.79
N SER A 139 5.95 3.66 32.35
CA SER A 139 6.15 4.81 33.23
C SER A 139 4.86 5.30 33.88
N GLU A 140 3.69 5.06 33.27
CA GLU A 140 2.40 5.43 33.87
C GLU A 140 1.92 4.46 34.95
N ASP A 141 2.31 3.18 34.88
CA ASP A 141 1.93 2.16 35.86
C ASP A 141 2.78 2.18 37.15
N GLN A 142 3.82 3.04 37.19
CA GLN A 142 4.71 3.14 38.36
C GLN A 142 4.51 4.37 39.26
N SER A 143 3.49 5.19 39.03
CA SER A 143 3.25 6.39 39.82
C SER A 143 1.87 6.42 40.47
N LEU A 144 1.58 5.47 41.34
CA LEU A 144 0.67 5.69 42.47
C LEU A 144 1.29 5.05 43.71
N PRO A 145 1.93 5.84 44.61
CA PRO A 145 2.13 5.37 45.95
C PRO A 145 0.78 5.34 46.65
N GLU A 146 0.35 4.14 47.04
CA GLU A 146 -0.59 4.06 48.15
C GLU A 146 0.07 4.60 49.38
N ASP A 147 -0.21 5.82 49.72
CA ASP A 147 -0.02 6.35 51.10
C ASP A 147 -1.37 6.59 51.72
N SER A 148 -1.73 5.65 52.56
CA SER A 148 -1.94 5.86 54.02
C SER A 148 -2.99 6.90 54.39
N ILE A 149 -4.16 6.46 54.81
CA ILE A 149 -4.59 6.75 56.21
C ILE A 149 -5.52 5.63 56.66
#